data_1f98173b0e34faf3873a21bb5b53ea51
#
_entry.id   1f98173b0e34faf3873a21bb5b53ea51
#
_cell.length_a   1.000
_cell.length_b   1.000
_cell.length_c   1.000
_cell.angle_alpha   90.00
_cell.angle_beta   90.00
_cell.angle_gamma   90.00
#
_symmetry.space_group_name_H-M   'P 1'
#
loop_
_entity.id
_entity.type
_entity.pdbx_description
1 polymer ?
#
loop_
_entity_poly.entity_id
_entity_poly.type
_entity_poly.pdbx_seq_one_letter_code
_entity_poly.pdbx_strand_id
1 'polypeptide(L)'
;MINKAAFDMMKKGTVVVNCARDVLVDEPAILDAIKSGKVAKYVTDFPNTTTAGQEGVIVLPHLGASTEEAEDNCAVMAVKELRNYIENGNIVNSVNYPNCDCGVCTSAGRVTVCHKNVPAIISKLTSVMGDAGINIESMDNKSRGDYAYSVLDTGSAITEDVTCLLYTSDAADDRISVDL
;
A
#
# COMPACT_ATOMS: atom_id res chain seq x y z
N MET A 1 -4.48 15.32 13.24
CA MET A 1 -5.72 15.45 12.44
C MET A 1 -6.83 16.09 13.28
N ILE A 2 -7.23 15.50 14.38
CA ILE A 2 -8.24 16.04 15.30
C ILE A 2 -7.51 16.87 16.36
N ASN A 3 -7.55 18.17 16.21
CA ASN A 3 -6.88 19.16 17.03
C ASN A 3 -7.90 20.09 17.73
N LYS A 4 -7.41 21.11 18.44
CA LYS A 4 -8.26 22.08 19.14
C LYS A 4 -9.35 22.68 18.24
N ALA A 5 -9.00 23.08 17.01
CA ALA A 5 -9.98 23.68 16.08
C ALA A 5 -11.11 22.69 15.72
N ALA A 6 -10.76 21.41 15.54
CA ALA A 6 -11.76 20.35 15.30
C ALA A 6 -12.69 20.17 16.51
N PHE A 7 -12.15 20.19 17.75
CA PHE A 7 -12.98 20.10 18.95
C PHE A 7 -13.88 21.32 19.12
N ASP A 8 -13.41 22.51 18.81
CA ASP A 8 -14.21 23.76 18.90
C ASP A 8 -15.45 23.69 17.99
N MET A 9 -15.39 22.98 16.86
CA MET A 9 -16.52 22.81 15.95
C MET A 9 -17.51 21.72 16.39
N MET A 10 -17.15 20.83 17.29
CA MET A 10 -18.00 19.74 17.76
C MET A 10 -19.16 20.26 18.63
N LYS A 11 -20.19 19.47 18.81
CA LYS A 11 -21.25 19.75 19.78
C LYS A 11 -20.71 19.55 21.21
N LYS A 12 -21.26 20.31 22.20
CA LYS A 12 -20.94 20.10 23.59
C LYS A 12 -21.35 18.69 24.03
N GLY A 13 -20.50 18.02 24.79
CA GLY A 13 -20.75 16.67 25.28
C GLY A 13 -20.53 15.57 24.24
N THR A 14 -19.82 15.85 23.16
CA THR A 14 -19.47 14.84 22.15
C THR A 14 -18.63 13.72 22.79
N VAL A 15 -18.88 12.48 22.37
CA VAL A 15 -18.00 11.34 22.65
C VAL A 15 -17.10 11.13 21.42
N VAL A 16 -15.79 11.06 21.66
CA VAL A 16 -14.79 10.79 20.61
C VAL A 16 -14.30 9.36 20.77
N VAL A 17 -14.33 8.59 19.70
CA VAL A 17 -13.81 7.21 19.65
C VAL A 17 -12.69 7.16 18.62
N ASN A 18 -11.52 6.70 19.03
CA ASN A 18 -10.34 6.54 18.17
C ASN A 18 -9.79 5.11 18.31
N CYS A 19 -10.17 4.25 17.38
CA CYS A 19 -9.63 2.90 17.21
C CYS A 19 -8.77 2.81 15.93
N ALA A 20 -8.19 3.94 15.48
CA ALA A 20 -7.38 3.99 14.27
C ALA A 20 -5.89 4.10 14.58
N ARG A 21 -5.43 5.28 15.05
CA ARG A 21 -4.04 5.51 15.50
C ARG A 21 -4.02 6.67 16.51
N ASP A 22 -3.13 6.60 17.50
CA ASP A 22 -2.96 7.60 18.53
C ASP A 22 -2.62 9.00 17.98
N VAL A 23 -1.69 9.07 17.03
CA VAL A 23 -1.23 10.32 16.39
C VAL A 23 -2.32 11.10 15.63
N LEU A 24 -3.51 10.54 15.45
CA LEU A 24 -4.61 11.23 14.79
C LEU A 24 -5.29 12.26 15.67
N VAL A 25 -5.17 12.14 17.00
CA VAL A 25 -5.78 13.02 18.00
C VAL A 25 -4.69 13.75 18.74
N ASP A 26 -4.80 15.08 18.81
CA ASP A 26 -3.92 15.93 19.60
C ASP A 26 -4.21 15.71 21.08
N GLU A 27 -3.25 15.12 21.80
CA GLU A 27 -3.44 14.69 23.20
C GLU A 27 -3.72 15.83 24.16
N PRO A 28 -2.94 16.93 24.22
CA PRO A 28 -3.28 18.08 25.02
C PRO A 28 -4.65 18.65 24.72
N ALA A 29 -4.99 18.76 23.43
CA ALA A 29 -6.26 19.35 23.01
C ALA A 29 -7.47 18.49 23.40
N ILE A 30 -7.38 17.14 23.34
CA ILE A 30 -8.48 16.27 23.78
C ILE A 30 -8.68 16.34 25.29
N LEU A 31 -7.59 16.39 26.07
CA LEU A 31 -7.68 16.51 27.53
C LEU A 31 -8.30 17.85 27.96
N ASP A 32 -7.93 18.95 27.29
CA ASP A 32 -8.54 20.26 27.53
C ASP A 32 -10.02 20.27 27.11
N ALA A 33 -10.37 19.63 26.00
CA ALA A 33 -11.75 19.50 25.56
C ALA A 33 -12.61 18.68 26.55
N ILE A 34 -12.04 17.67 27.19
CA ILE A 34 -12.71 16.92 28.27
C ILE A 34 -12.90 17.80 29.50
N LYS A 35 -11.84 18.47 29.96
CA LYS A 35 -11.91 19.38 31.14
C LYS A 35 -12.93 20.49 30.97
N SER A 36 -13.06 21.04 29.78
CA SER A 36 -14.05 22.08 29.46
C SER A 36 -15.47 21.54 29.26
N GLY A 37 -15.68 20.22 29.26
CA GLY A 37 -16.97 19.58 28.98
C GLY A 37 -17.42 19.67 27.52
N LYS A 38 -16.52 20.08 26.63
CA LYS A 38 -16.75 20.05 25.19
C LYS A 38 -16.83 18.60 24.68
N VAL A 39 -15.93 17.76 25.16
CA VAL A 39 -15.93 16.31 24.98
C VAL A 39 -16.32 15.66 26.29
N ALA A 40 -17.33 14.78 26.26
CA ALA A 40 -17.79 14.07 27.46
C ALA A 40 -16.90 12.88 27.77
N LYS A 41 -16.46 12.13 26.74
CA LYS A 41 -15.60 10.97 26.87
C LYS A 41 -14.70 10.84 25.63
N TYR A 42 -13.48 10.37 25.89
CA TYR A 42 -12.55 9.90 24.85
C TYR A 42 -12.31 8.40 25.03
N VAL A 43 -12.63 7.61 24.01
CA VAL A 43 -12.45 6.16 24.00
C VAL A 43 -11.36 5.83 22.99
N THR A 44 -10.34 5.09 23.39
CA THR A 44 -9.24 4.71 22.51
C THR A 44 -8.72 3.31 22.85
N ASP A 45 -8.23 2.61 21.85
CA ASP A 45 -7.49 1.35 21.99
C ASP A 45 -5.97 1.54 21.78
N PHE A 46 -5.51 2.80 21.72
CA PHE A 46 -4.09 3.18 21.71
C PHE A 46 -3.72 3.91 23.01
N PRO A 47 -3.52 3.19 24.14
CA PRO A 47 -3.11 3.82 25.37
C PRO A 47 -1.70 4.40 25.26
N ASN A 48 -1.54 5.61 25.78
CA ASN A 48 -0.25 6.25 25.94
C ASN A 48 -0.14 6.88 27.34
N THR A 49 1.06 7.33 27.71
CA THR A 49 1.33 7.86 29.04
C THR A 49 0.64 9.19 29.34
N THR A 50 0.21 9.93 28.33
CA THR A 50 -0.45 11.23 28.46
C THR A 50 -1.94 11.07 28.75
N THR A 51 -2.60 10.17 28.07
CA THR A 51 -4.07 10.04 28.11
C THR A 51 -4.56 8.93 29.03
N ALA A 52 -3.76 7.86 29.19
CA ALA A 52 -4.16 6.74 30.06
C ALA A 52 -4.31 7.17 31.53
N GLY A 53 -5.39 6.75 32.15
CA GLY A 53 -5.70 7.08 33.56
C GLY A 53 -6.26 8.48 33.79
N GLN A 54 -6.44 9.29 32.74
CA GLN A 54 -7.06 10.62 32.88
C GLN A 54 -8.58 10.49 33.02
N GLU A 55 -9.17 11.38 33.80
CA GLU A 55 -10.64 11.43 33.95
C GLU A 55 -11.29 11.69 32.60
N GLY A 56 -12.33 10.92 32.27
CA GLY A 56 -13.04 11.05 31.00
C GLY A 56 -12.41 10.27 29.84
N VAL A 57 -11.24 9.65 30.04
CA VAL A 57 -10.61 8.75 29.05
C VAL A 57 -10.92 7.30 29.39
N ILE A 58 -11.36 6.54 28.40
CA ILE A 58 -11.62 5.10 28.46
C ILE A 58 -10.65 4.40 27.53
N VAL A 59 -9.78 3.57 28.08
CA VAL A 59 -8.83 2.77 27.33
C VAL A 59 -9.39 1.37 27.11
N LEU A 60 -9.39 0.91 25.88
CA LEU A 60 -9.74 -0.43 25.47
C LEU A 60 -8.46 -1.21 25.09
N PRO A 61 -8.45 -2.54 25.19
CA PRO A 61 -7.37 -3.33 24.61
C PRO A 61 -7.40 -3.27 23.09
N HIS A 62 -6.22 -3.18 22.46
CA HIS A 62 -6.08 -3.14 21.00
C HIS A 62 -6.12 -4.56 20.42
N LEU A 63 -7.32 -5.09 20.20
CA LEU A 63 -7.56 -6.48 19.80
C LEU A 63 -8.26 -6.62 18.43
N GLY A 64 -8.36 -5.55 17.65
CA GLY A 64 -9.11 -5.57 16.39
C GLY A 64 -8.61 -6.59 15.36
N ALA A 65 -7.32 -6.93 15.39
CA ALA A 65 -6.70 -7.94 14.52
C ALA A 65 -6.17 -9.17 15.30
N SER A 66 -6.43 -9.25 16.61
CA SER A 66 -5.87 -10.28 17.49
C SER A 66 -6.94 -11.32 17.88
N THR A 67 -7.82 -11.66 16.96
CA THR A 67 -8.71 -12.81 17.08
C THR A 67 -8.12 -13.97 16.26
N GLU A 68 -8.34 -15.20 16.68
CA GLU A 68 -7.88 -16.41 15.98
C GLU A 68 -8.27 -16.37 14.49
N GLU A 69 -9.53 -16.02 14.20
CA GLU A 69 -10.02 -15.87 12.82
C GLU A 69 -9.29 -14.77 12.04
N ALA A 70 -8.98 -13.62 12.66
CA ALA A 70 -8.29 -12.53 12.00
C ALA A 70 -6.83 -12.89 11.69
N GLU A 71 -6.15 -13.56 12.62
CA GLU A 71 -4.76 -14.02 12.44
C GLU A 71 -4.66 -15.05 11.32
N ASP A 72 -5.55 -16.04 11.30
CA ASP A 72 -5.62 -17.06 10.24
C ASP A 72 -5.91 -16.42 8.87
N ASN A 73 -6.88 -15.52 8.80
CA ASN A 73 -7.21 -14.82 7.56
C ASN A 73 -6.06 -13.94 7.06
N CYS A 74 -5.38 -13.23 7.95
CA CYS A 74 -4.21 -12.42 7.59
C CYS A 74 -3.07 -13.28 7.04
N ALA A 75 -2.78 -14.41 7.67
CA ALA A 75 -1.75 -15.34 7.21
C ALA A 75 -2.08 -15.93 5.83
N VAL A 76 -3.32 -16.39 5.64
CA VAL A 76 -3.79 -16.93 4.37
C VAL A 76 -3.77 -15.88 3.25
N MET A 77 -4.20 -14.65 3.54
CA MET A 77 -4.18 -13.56 2.57
C MET A 77 -2.75 -13.20 2.17
N ALA A 78 -1.84 -13.02 3.13
CA ALA A 78 -0.45 -12.69 2.87
C ALA A 78 0.23 -13.75 1.99
N VAL A 79 0.02 -15.03 2.28
CA VAL A 79 0.58 -16.13 1.47
C VAL A 79 0.00 -16.14 0.05
N LYS A 80 -1.31 -15.92 -0.10
CA LYS A 80 -1.96 -15.85 -1.41
C LYS A 80 -1.44 -14.68 -2.25
N GLU A 81 -1.28 -13.51 -1.66
CA GLU A 81 -0.76 -12.33 -2.34
C GLU A 81 0.70 -12.50 -2.77
N LEU A 82 1.56 -13.01 -1.86
CA LEU A 82 2.94 -13.34 -2.17
C LEU A 82 3.05 -14.38 -3.29
N ARG A 83 2.28 -15.45 -3.20
CA ARG A 83 2.26 -16.50 -4.20
C ARG A 83 1.82 -15.96 -5.57
N ASN A 84 0.77 -15.14 -5.59
CA ASN A 84 0.29 -14.52 -6.82
C ASN A 84 1.32 -13.58 -7.45
N TYR A 85 2.07 -12.85 -6.61
CA TYR A 85 3.19 -12.03 -7.08
C TYR A 85 4.32 -12.87 -7.65
N ILE A 86 4.80 -13.89 -6.92
CA ILE A 86 5.93 -14.73 -7.34
C ILE A 86 5.59 -15.57 -8.59
N GLU A 87 4.39 -16.14 -8.64
CA GLU A 87 4.01 -17.05 -9.74
C GLU A 87 3.48 -16.30 -10.97
N ASN A 88 2.87 -15.12 -10.79
CA ASN A 88 2.16 -14.44 -11.87
C ASN A 88 2.53 -12.95 -12.03
N GLY A 89 3.38 -12.39 -11.17
CA GLY A 89 3.71 -10.98 -11.20
C GLY A 89 2.54 -10.04 -10.88
N ASN A 90 1.47 -10.52 -10.27
CA ASN A 90 0.32 -9.70 -9.94
C ASN A 90 0.54 -8.96 -8.63
N ILE A 91 0.20 -7.67 -8.59
CA ILE A 91 0.23 -6.85 -7.38
C ILE A 91 -1.19 -6.57 -6.91
N VAL A 92 -1.49 -6.98 -5.67
CA VAL A 92 -2.75 -6.71 -4.98
C VAL A 92 -2.44 -6.17 -3.59
N ASN A 93 -3.15 -5.12 -3.16
CA ASN A 93 -3.02 -4.49 -1.83
C ASN A 93 -1.63 -3.95 -1.47
N SER A 94 -0.79 -3.67 -2.44
CA SER A 94 0.52 -3.05 -2.17
C SER A 94 0.38 -1.65 -1.60
N VAL A 95 1.25 -1.31 -0.65
CA VAL A 95 1.32 0.04 -0.06
C VAL A 95 1.90 1.05 -1.07
N ASN A 96 2.88 0.62 -1.88
CA ASN A 96 3.67 1.51 -2.74
C ASN A 96 3.17 1.51 -4.19
N TYR A 97 2.75 0.35 -4.70
CA TYR A 97 2.37 0.18 -6.09
C TYR A 97 0.85 0.10 -6.26
N PRO A 98 0.33 0.42 -7.45
CA PRO A 98 -1.08 0.24 -7.76
C PRO A 98 -1.42 -1.24 -7.87
N ASN A 99 -2.68 -1.58 -7.68
CA ASN A 99 -3.17 -2.92 -8.02
C ASN A 99 -3.03 -3.14 -9.53
N CYS A 100 -2.34 -4.23 -9.89
CA CYS A 100 -2.16 -4.67 -11.27
C CYS A 100 -2.31 -6.19 -11.28
N ASP A 101 -3.45 -6.68 -11.68
CA ASP A 101 -3.79 -8.11 -11.71
C ASP A 101 -4.16 -8.49 -13.14
N CYS A 102 -3.26 -9.21 -13.78
CA CYS A 102 -3.39 -9.73 -15.16
C CYS A 102 -3.80 -11.21 -15.18
N GLY A 103 -4.20 -11.75 -14.04
CA GLY A 103 -4.54 -13.15 -13.90
C GLY A 103 -3.33 -14.08 -13.93
N VAL A 104 -3.61 -15.38 -14.07
CA VAL A 104 -2.56 -16.40 -14.19
C VAL A 104 -1.83 -16.23 -15.51
N CYS A 105 -0.50 -16.26 -15.46
CA CYS A 105 0.32 -16.22 -16.67
C CYS A 105 0.11 -17.48 -17.49
N THR A 106 -0.39 -17.32 -18.70
CA THR A 106 -0.58 -18.41 -19.68
C THR A 106 0.26 -18.22 -20.94
N SER A 107 0.99 -17.10 -21.02
CA SER A 107 1.86 -16.76 -22.13
C SER A 107 3.20 -17.50 -22.03
N ALA A 108 3.97 -17.53 -23.11
CA ALA A 108 5.28 -18.17 -23.15
C ALA A 108 6.30 -17.52 -22.23
N GLY A 109 6.12 -16.20 -21.94
CA GLY A 109 6.89 -15.46 -20.97
C GLY A 109 6.07 -14.30 -20.40
N ARG A 110 6.39 -13.90 -19.18
CA ARG A 110 5.87 -12.68 -18.55
C ARG A 110 7.03 -11.96 -17.89
N VAL A 111 7.14 -10.66 -18.10
CA VAL A 111 8.07 -9.79 -17.40
C VAL A 111 7.30 -8.70 -16.69
N THR A 112 7.75 -8.41 -15.49
CA THR A 112 7.18 -7.33 -14.67
C THR A 112 8.23 -6.29 -14.38
N VAL A 113 7.85 -5.02 -14.46
CA VAL A 113 8.77 -3.90 -14.30
C VAL A 113 8.20 -2.89 -13.32
N CYS A 114 8.91 -2.72 -12.19
CA CYS A 114 8.69 -1.62 -11.27
C CYS A 114 9.46 -0.40 -11.76
N HIS A 115 8.82 0.73 -11.98
CA HIS A 115 9.48 1.92 -12.49
C HIS A 115 8.88 3.23 -11.96
N LYS A 116 9.60 4.34 -12.17
CA LYS A 116 9.05 5.67 -11.91
C LYS A 116 7.97 6.02 -12.93
N ASN A 117 6.96 6.73 -12.50
CA ASN A 117 5.90 7.22 -13.37
C ASN A 117 6.35 8.50 -14.10
N VAL A 118 7.20 8.33 -15.10
CA VAL A 118 7.75 9.44 -15.92
C VAL A 118 7.46 9.23 -17.40
N PRO A 119 7.43 10.29 -18.21
CA PRO A 119 7.20 10.17 -19.66
C PRO A 119 8.20 9.25 -20.35
N ALA A 120 7.76 8.62 -21.43
CA ALA A 120 8.53 7.78 -22.33
C ALA A 120 9.01 6.41 -21.78
N ILE A 121 8.71 6.03 -20.53
CA ILE A 121 9.10 4.72 -19.99
C ILE A 121 8.50 3.58 -20.81
N ILE A 122 7.20 3.63 -21.09
CA ILE A 122 6.51 2.59 -21.88
C ILE A 122 7.16 2.44 -23.26
N SER A 123 7.51 3.55 -23.91
CA SER A 123 8.21 3.52 -25.20
C SER A 123 9.58 2.84 -25.09
N LYS A 124 10.34 3.10 -24.03
CA LYS A 124 11.63 2.44 -23.77
C LYS A 124 11.46 0.94 -23.56
N LEU A 125 10.50 0.52 -22.73
CA LEU A 125 10.22 -0.89 -22.45
C LEU A 125 9.86 -1.63 -23.76
N THR A 126 8.95 -1.07 -24.55
CA THR A 126 8.53 -1.69 -25.81
C THR A 126 9.64 -1.69 -26.84
N SER A 127 10.53 -0.68 -26.88
CA SER A 127 11.69 -0.66 -27.77
C SER A 127 12.68 -1.78 -27.44
N VAL A 128 13.00 -1.98 -26.15
CA VAL A 128 13.89 -3.10 -25.74
C VAL A 128 13.33 -4.45 -26.17
N MET A 129 12.02 -4.66 -26.02
CA MET A 129 11.37 -5.90 -26.49
C MET A 129 11.44 -6.05 -28.00
N GLY A 130 11.16 -4.97 -28.76
CA GLY A 130 11.22 -4.95 -30.21
C GLY A 130 12.64 -5.20 -30.76
N ASP A 131 13.65 -4.58 -30.17
CA ASP A 131 15.05 -4.75 -30.54
C ASP A 131 15.55 -6.17 -30.25
N ALA A 132 15.01 -6.80 -29.20
CA ALA A 132 15.26 -8.21 -28.90
C ALA A 132 14.44 -9.19 -29.76
N GLY A 133 13.57 -8.70 -30.65
CA GLY A 133 12.70 -9.53 -31.49
C GLY A 133 11.60 -10.23 -30.73
N ILE A 134 11.22 -9.75 -29.54
CA ILE A 134 10.19 -10.34 -28.70
C ILE A 134 8.86 -9.64 -28.96
N ASN A 135 7.85 -10.42 -29.34
CA ASN A 135 6.49 -9.92 -29.51
C ASN A 135 5.79 -9.79 -28.16
N ILE A 136 5.20 -8.62 -27.89
CA ILE A 136 4.34 -8.36 -26.73
C ILE A 136 2.92 -8.76 -27.12
N GLU A 137 2.34 -9.73 -26.42
CA GLU A 137 0.96 -10.19 -26.62
C GLU A 137 -0.04 -9.39 -25.82
N SER A 138 0.34 -9.01 -24.60
CA SER A 138 -0.48 -8.18 -23.72
C SER A 138 0.44 -7.29 -22.88
N MET A 139 -0.05 -6.09 -22.54
CA MET A 139 0.64 -5.18 -21.65
C MET A 139 -0.37 -4.43 -20.79
N ASP A 140 -0.14 -4.42 -19.49
CA ASP A 140 -0.84 -3.56 -18.56
C ASP A 140 0.18 -2.66 -17.83
N ASN A 141 -0.16 -1.38 -17.68
CA ASN A 141 0.65 -0.42 -16.96
C ASN A 141 -0.26 0.39 -16.04
N LYS A 142 0.02 0.33 -14.77
CA LYS A 142 -0.69 1.08 -13.73
C LYS A 142 0.26 2.00 -12.99
N SER A 143 -0.21 3.18 -12.61
CA SER A 143 0.57 4.13 -11.83
C SER A 143 -0.14 4.55 -10.55
N ARG A 144 0.65 4.88 -9.52
CA ARG A 144 0.20 5.41 -8.25
C ARG A 144 1.22 6.44 -7.75
N GLY A 145 0.90 7.72 -7.92
CA GLY A 145 1.84 8.80 -7.60
C GLY A 145 3.09 8.71 -8.48
N ASP A 146 4.26 8.66 -7.84
CA ASP A 146 5.56 8.66 -8.49
C ASP A 146 6.00 7.29 -9.00
N TYR A 147 5.26 6.23 -8.70
CA TYR A 147 5.60 4.86 -9.07
C TYR A 147 4.59 4.26 -10.03
N ALA A 148 5.09 3.41 -10.90
CA ALA A 148 4.30 2.64 -11.84
C ALA A 148 4.78 1.19 -11.90
N TYR A 149 3.90 0.32 -12.31
CA TYR A 149 4.13 -1.09 -12.49
C TYR A 149 3.60 -1.52 -13.85
N SER A 150 4.47 -2.17 -14.63
CA SER A 150 4.12 -2.72 -15.93
C SER A 150 4.22 -4.23 -15.91
N VAL A 151 3.25 -4.90 -16.51
CA VAL A 151 3.25 -6.35 -16.77
C VAL A 151 3.18 -6.52 -18.28
N LEU A 152 4.11 -7.29 -18.85
CA LEU A 152 4.18 -7.60 -20.27
C LEU A 152 4.14 -9.10 -20.45
N ASP A 153 3.14 -9.59 -21.17
CA ASP A 153 3.05 -10.96 -21.63
C ASP A 153 3.67 -11.08 -23.02
N THR A 154 4.47 -12.11 -23.23
CA THR A 154 5.26 -12.25 -24.45
C THR A 154 5.04 -13.59 -25.13
N GLY A 155 5.17 -13.60 -26.45
CA GLY A 155 5.01 -14.79 -27.29
C GLY A 155 6.21 -15.75 -27.25
N SER A 156 7.28 -15.39 -26.50
CA SER A 156 8.46 -16.22 -26.31
C SER A 156 9.02 -16.02 -24.89
N ALA A 157 9.79 -16.98 -24.40
CA ALA A 157 10.44 -16.86 -23.11
C ALA A 157 11.42 -15.67 -23.08
N ILE A 158 11.47 -14.99 -21.96
CA ILE A 158 12.40 -13.88 -21.73
C ILE A 158 13.75 -14.46 -21.33
N THR A 159 14.83 -13.95 -21.95
CA THR A 159 16.20 -14.33 -21.61
C THR A 159 16.79 -13.38 -20.58
N GLU A 160 17.82 -13.86 -19.88
CA GLU A 160 18.55 -13.05 -18.89
C GLU A 160 19.14 -11.78 -19.53
N ASP A 161 19.60 -11.85 -20.79
CA ASP A 161 20.12 -10.70 -21.53
C ASP A 161 19.07 -9.58 -21.68
N VAL A 162 17.83 -9.95 -21.99
CA VAL A 162 16.72 -9.00 -22.13
C VAL A 162 16.34 -8.41 -20.77
N THR A 163 16.34 -9.22 -19.73
CA THR A 163 16.11 -8.77 -18.36
C THR A 163 17.18 -7.76 -17.93
N CYS A 164 18.48 -8.04 -18.24
CA CYS A 164 19.56 -7.11 -17.99
C CYS A 164 19.40 -5.79 -18.79
N LEU A 165 18.96 -5.85 -20.04
CA LEU A 165 18.72 -4.65 -20.85
C LEU A 165 17.59 -3.79 -20.30
N LEU A 166 16.50 -4.41 -19.82
CA LEU A 166 15.41 -3.71 -19.15
C LEU A 166 15.89 -3.05 -17.87
N TYR A 167 16.74 -3.72 -17.09
CA TYR A 167 17.28 -3.23 -15.83
C TYR A 167 18.29 -2.09 -16.02
N THR A 168 19.14 -2.14 -17.08
CA THR A 168 20.21 -1.17 -17.32
C THR A 168 19.80 -0.03 -18.25
N SER A 169 18.64 -0.12 -18.90
CA SER A 169 18.13 1.03 -19.66
C SER A 169 17.86 2.21 -18.73
N ASP A 170 18.00 3.46 -19.22
CA ASP A 170 17.70 4.70 -18.47
C ASP A 170 16.30 4.77 -17.86
N ALA A 171 15.47 3.77 -18.13
CA ALA A 171 14.21 3.54 -17.44
C ALA A 171 14.43 3.12 -15.98
N ALA A 172 15.64 2.64 -15.65
CA ALA A 172 16.03 2.01 -14.40
C ALA A 172 16.80 2.91 -13.44
N ASP A 173 16.99 4.19 -13.73
CA ASP A 173 17.76 5.10 -12.89
C ASP A 173 17.02 5.46 -11.61
N ASP A 174 16.81 4.52 -10.76
CA ASP A 174 16.49 4.44 -9.34
C ASP A 174 15.56 3.24 -9.01
N ARG A 175 16.16 2.06 -8.85
CA ARG A 175 15.57 0.85 -8.24
C ARG A 175 14.41 0.23 -9.02
N ILE A 176 14.74 -0.46 -10.09
CA ILE A 176 13.84 -1.41 -10.74
C ILE A 176 14.13 -2.81 -10.23
N SER A 177 13.09 -3.54 -9.86
CA SER A 177 13.09 -4.99 -9.75
C SER A 177 12.47 -5.55 -11.03
N VAL A 178 13.16 -6.44 -11.70
CA VAL A 178 12.64 -7.24 -12.81
C VAL A 178 12.57 -8.66 -12.30
N ASP A 179 11.37 -9.19 -12.16
CA ASP A 179 11.13 -10.58 -11.80
C ASP A 179 10.62 -11.35 -13.02
N LEU A 180 11.15 -12.57 -13.18
CA LEU A 180 10.83 -13.53 -14.26
C LEU A 180 9.73 -14.46 -13.82
#